data_27b3135799c50cc1681412361223fbe3
#
_entry.id   27b3135799c50cc1681412361223fbe3
#
_cell.length_a   1.000
_cell.length_b   1.000
_cell.length_c   1.000
_cell.angle_alpha   90.00
_cell.angle_beta   90.00
_cell.angle_gamma   90.00
#
_symmetry.space_group_name_H-M   'P 1'
#
loop_
_entity.id
_entity.type
_entity.pdbx_description
1 polymer ?
#
loop_
_entity_poly.entity_id
_entity_poly.type
_entity_poly.pdbx_seq_one_letter_code
_entity_poly.pdbx_strand_id
1 'polypeptide(L)'
;MIARRSFLRSGTLLASLSPTEEHDFARRIFSRINEIRELHEAPALRWSDALAECARRQSIRKVELRFPGHNDPERGDVAARLRAAGIEWMRCGENLFMEKGWEDPVNFAVVFWWYSDGHRENLLNPAYTQSAVGLAQGTDGAWFVTQIFMSPPPPGVRMKR
;
A
#
# COMPACT_ATOMS: atom_id res chain seq x y z
N MET A 1 -51.41 11.57 23.69
CA MET A 1 -50.27 10.68 24.02
C MET A 1 -49.65 10.17 22.73
N ILE A 2 -48.54 10.79 22.31
CA ILE A 2 -47.85 10.41 21.09
C ILE A 2 -46.58 9.66 21.51
N ALA A 3 -46.55 8.38 21.18
CA ALA A 3 -45.44 7.50 21.51
C ALA A 3 -44.21 7.88 20.63
N ARG A 4 -43.14 8.33 21.27
CA ARG A 4 -41.81 8.51 20.62
C ARG A 4 -41.22 7.13 20.33
N ARG A 5 -41.20 6.74 19.06
CA ARG A 5 -40.39 5.59 18.60
C ARG A 5 -38.93 5.99 18.63
N SER A 6 -38.20 5.41 19.60
CA SER A 6 -36.74 5.43 19.62
C SER A 6 -36.23 4.60 18.46
N PHE A 7 -35.64 5.24 17.45
CA PHE A 7 -34.82 4.57 16.45
C PHE A 7 -33.49 4.19 17.08
N LEU A 8 -33.37 2.95 17.49
CA LEU A 8 -32.07 2.34 17.78
C LEU A 8 -31.32 2.27 16.45
N ARG A 9 -30.33 3.15 16.27
CA ARG A 9 -29.32 2.99 15.23
C ARG A 9 -28.49 1.78 15.60
N SER A 10 -28.72 0.66 14.93
CA SER A 10 -27.77 -0.44 14.92
C SER A 10 -26.48 0.07 14.29
N GLY A 11 -25.53 0.48 15.10
CA GLY A 11 -24.18 0.73 14.68
C GLY A 11 -23.57 -0.61 14.26
N THR A 12 -23.52 -0.88 12.97
CA THR A 12 -22.70 -1.97 12.44
C THR A 12 -21.27 -1.64 12.83
N LEU A 13 -20.72 -2.34 13.82
CA LEU A 13 -19.28 -2.34 14.06
C LEU A 13 -18.65 -2.89 12.78
N LEU A 14 -18.02 -2.03 12.00
CA LEU A 14 -17.15 -2.49 10.92
C LEU A 14 -16.05 -3.30 11.58
N ALA A 15 -16.09 -4.62 11.41
CA ALA A 15 -15.04 -5.50 11.89
C ALA A 15 -13.76 -5.10 11.17
N SER A 16 -12.71 -4.75 11.91
CA SER A 16 -11.39 -4.60 11.35
C SER A 16 -10.98 -5.93 10.72
N LEU A 17 -10.36 -5.88 9.54
CA LEU A 17 -9.83 -7.08 8.90
C LEU A 17 -8.87 -7.80 9.83
N SER A 18 -8.89 -9.11 9.76
CA SER A 18 -7.84 -9.94 10.36
C SER A 18 -6.51 -9.74 9.58
N PRO A 19 -5.36 -9.96 10.22
CA PRO A 19 -4.06 -9.91 9.55
C PRO A 19 -3.97 -10.81 8.32
N THR A 20 -4.70 -11.93 8.31
CA THR A 20 -4.78 -12.85 7.17
C THR A 20 -5.51 -12.21 5.99
N GLU A 21 -6.64 -11.56 6.24
CA GLU A 21 -7.40 -10.87 5.18
C GLU A 21 -6.62 -9.67 4.60
N GLU A 22 -5.94 -8.89 5.45
CA GLU A 22 -5.04 -7.82 4.99
C GLU A 22 -3.96 -8.39 4.05
N HIS A 23 -3.34 -9.51 4.45
CA HIS A 23 -2.32 -10.18 3.64
C HIS A 23 -2.88 -10.67 2.31
N ASP A 24 -4.05 -11.30 2.30
CA ASP A 24 -4.69 -11.80 1.09
C ASP A 24 -5.03 -10.66 0.12
N PHE A 25 -5.56 -9.54 0.60
CA PHE A 25 -5.79 -8.37 -0.24
C PHE A 25 -4.47 -7.83 -0.81
N ALA A 26 -3.41 -7.73 -0.01
CA ALA A 26 -2.10 -7.27 -0.45
C ALA A 26 -1.54 -8.15 -1.58
N ARG A 27 -1.64 -9.47 -1.44
CA ARG A 27 -1.19 -10.45 -2.44
C ARG A 27 -2.01 -10.38 -3.73
N ARG A 28 -3.31 -10.16 -3.62
CA ARG A 28 -4.19 -10.00 -4.80
C ARG A 28 -3.84 -8.73 -5.57
N ILE A 29 -3.62 -7.59 -4.90
CA ILE A 29 -3.17 -6.37 -5.56
C ILE A 29 -1.83 -6.60 -6.27
N PHE A 30 -0.87 -7.23 -5.59
CA PHE A 30 0.44 -7.54 -6.15
C PHE A 30 0.35 -8.43 -7.41
N SER A 31 -0.50 -9.46 -7.38
CA SER A 31 -0.75 -10.34 -8.54
C SER A 31 -1.30 -9.56 -9.74
N ARG A 32 -2.32 -8.72 -9.49
CA ARG A 32 -2.91 -7.88 -10.55
C ARG A 32 -1.90 -6.92 -11.18
N ILE A 33 -0.97 -6.40 -10.38
CA ILE A 33 0.08 -5.52 -10.89
C ILE A 33 1.06 -6.31 -11.78
N ASN A 34 1.42 -7.53 -11.40
CA ASN A 34 2.26 -8.37 -12.26
C ASN A 34 1.55 -8.79 -13.56
N GLU A 35 0.24 -9.03 -13.53
CA GLU A 35 -0.56 -9.26 -14.75
C GLU A 35 -0.52 -8.02 -15.68
N ILE A 36 -0.64 -6.81 -15.13
CA ILE A 36 -0.51 -5.57 -15.90
C ILE A 36 0.90 -5.44 -16.47
N ARG A 37 1.93 -5.72 -15.69
CA ARG A 37 3.32 -5.66 -16.15
C ARG A 37 3.58 -6.64 -17.29
N GLU A 38 3.07 -7.86 -17.22
CA GLU A 38 3.15 -8.84 -18.29
C GLU A 38 2.49 -8.34 -19.58
N LEU A 39 1.28 -7.79 -19.49
CA LEU A 39 0.56 -7.20 -20.63
C LEU A 39 1.32 -6.03 -21.30
N HIS A 40 2.20 -5.36 -20.56
CA HIS A 40 3.01 -4.23 -21.02
C HIS A 40 4.50 -4.56 -21.17
N GLU A 41 4.85 -5.85 -21.28
CA GLU A 41 6.22 -6.33 -21.50
C GLU A 41 7.23 -5.86 -20.43
N ALA A 42 6.75 -5.48 -19.24
CA ALA A 42 7.60 -5.13 -18.11
C ALA A 42 7.95 -6.40 -17.30
N PRO A 43 9.20 -6.56 -16.83
CA PRO A 43 9.59 -7.72 -16.04
C PRO A 43 8.76 -7.87 -14.76
N ALA A 44 8.36 -9.09 -14.41
CA ALA A 44 7.60 -9.35 -13.20
C ALA A 44 8.39 -8.96 -11.94
N LEU A 45 7.68 -8.38 -10.98
CA LEU A 45 8.22 -8.05 -9.66
C LEU A 45 8.23 -9.30 -8.77
N ARG A 46 9.22 -9.41 -7.90
CA ARG A 46 9.26 -10.40 -6.83
C ARG A 46 8.70 -9.79 -5.55
N TRP A 47 7.88 -10.56 -4.83
CA TRP A 47 7.40 -10.16 -3.51
C TRP A 47 8.55 -10.12 -2.50
N SER A 48 8.52 -9.13 -1.61
CA SER A 48 9.46 -8.99 -0.50
C SER A 48 8.71 -8.76 0.81
N ASP A 49 8.85 -9.71 1.76
CA ASP A 49 8.18 -9.59 3.06
C ASP A 49 8.68 -8.38 3.86
N ALA A 50 9.97 -8.02 3.71
CA ALA A 50 10.51 -6.82 4.33
C ALA A 50 9.86 -5.54 3.80
N LEU A 51 9.58 -5.46 2.50
CA LEU A 51 8.83 -4.35 1.91
C LEU A 51 7.36 -4.38 2.33
N ALA A 52 6.76 -5.58 2.46
CA ALA A 52 5.38 -5.72 2.91
C ALA A 52 5.17 -5.15 4.31
N GLU A 53 6.08 -5.42 5.22
CA GLU A 53 6.04 -4.87 6.58
C GLU A 53 6.22 -3.34 6.57
N CYS A 54 7.14 -2.81 5.76
CA CYS A 54 7.31 -1.36 5.61
C CYS A 54 6.05 -0.70 5.03
N ALA A 55 5.44 -1.30 4.01
CA ALA A 55 4.21 -0.81 3.39
C ALA A 55 3.03 -0.84 4.37
N ARG A 56 2.87 -1.96 5.10
CA ARG A 56 1.82 -2.11 6.11
C ARG A 56 1.95 -1.06 7.22
N ARG A 57 3.15 -0.85 7.75
CA ARG A 57 3.40 0.21 8.76
C ARG A 57 3.03 1.59 8.23
N GLN A 58 3.32 1.90 6.98
CA GLN A 58 2.94 3.17 6.37
C GLN A 58 1.43 3.32 6.30
N SER A 59 0.71 2.27 5.89
CA SER A 59 -0.76 2.28 5.84
C SER A 59 -1.38 2.47 7.22
N ILE A 60 -0.86 1.80 8.27
CA ILE A 60 -1.28 2.00 9.66
C ILE A 60 -1.05 3.46 10.09
N ARG A 61 0.13 4.03 9.83
CA ARG A 61 0.44 5.41 10.16
C ARG A 61 -0.51 6.39 9.48
N LYS A 62 -0.92 6.11 8.24
CA LYS A 62 -1.92 6.92 7.53
C LYS A 62 -3.30 6.83 8.17
N VAL A 63 -3.68 5.66 8.69
CA VAL A 63 -4.91 5.54 9.50
C VAL A 63 -4.83 6.39 10.76
N GLU A 64 -3.71 6.34 11.48
CA GLU A 64 -3.54 7.02 12.77
C GLU A 64 -3.45 8.54 12.63
N LEU A 65 -2.64 9.03 11.71
CA LEU A 65 -2.25 10.45 11.64
C LEU A 65 -2.94 11.22 10.50
N ARG A 66 -3.57 10.55 9.55
CA ARG A 66 -4.31 11.18 8.43
C ARG A 66 -3.50 12.23 7.64
N PHE A 67 -2.18 12.08 7.56
CA PHE A 67 -1.34 13.01 6.81
C PHE A 67 -1.44 12.81 5.30
N PRO A 68 -1.34 13.89 4.49
CA PRO A 68 -1.37 13.81 3.04
C PRO A 68 -0.03 13.33 2.45
N GLY A 69 -0.08 12.84 1.20
CA GLY A 69 1.10 12.52 0.41
C GLY A 69 1.99 11.42 0.99
N HIS A 70 3.23 11.42 0.58
CA HIS A 70 4.21 10.34 0.81
C HIS A 70 5.06 10.51 2.07
N ASN A 71 5.17 11.74 2.60
CA ASN A 71 6.01 12.03 3.75
C ASN A 71 5.26 11.80 5.06
N ASP A 72 5.69 10.76 5.80
CA ASP A 72 5.29 10.60 7.20
C ASP A 72 5.95 11.71 8.03
N PRO A 73 5.19 12.45 8.87
CA PRO A 73 5.71 13.61 9.62
C PRO A 73 6.91 13.28 10.51
N GLU A 74 7.01 12.03 10.99
CA GLU A 74 8.07 11.61 11.92
C GLU A 74 9.10 10.68 11.25
N ARG A 75 8.71 9.97 10.15
CA ARG A 75 9.52 8.90 9.55
C ARG A 75 10.00 9.21 8.15
N GLY A 76 9.57 10.34 7.57
CA GLY A 76 9.99 10.82 6.28
C GLY A 76 9.40 10.07 5.08
N ASP A 77 10.07 10.16 3.94
CA ASP A 77 9.69 9.53 2.68
C ASP A 77 9.96 8.01 2.68
N VAL A 78 9.63 7.36 1.57
CA VAL A 78 9.85 5.91 1.41
C VAL A 78 11.33 5.55 1.57
N ALA A 79 12.24 6.38 1.04
CA ALA A 79 13.68 6.14 1.14
C ALA A 79 14.19 6.17 2.59
N ALA A 80 13.71 7.14 3.37
CA ALA A 80 14.03 7.25 4.80
C ALA A 80 13.49 6.04 5.59
N ARG A 81 12.26 5.62 5.29
CA ARG A 81 11.63 4.47 5.96
C ARG A 81 12.34 3.14 5.65
N LEU A 82 12.74 2.91 4.40
CA LEU A 82 13.53 1.74 4.02
C LEU A 82 14.89 1.72 4.71
N ARG A 83 15.57 2.88 4.76
CA ARG A 83 16.86 3.01 5.47
C ARG A 83 16.72 2.70 6.96
N ALA A 84 15.68 3.23 7.60
CA ALA A 84 15.40 2.96 9.02
C ALA A 84 15.08 1.48 9.29
N ALA A 85 14.54 0.75 8.30
CA ALA A 85 14.31 -0.68 8.36
C ALA A 85 15.55 -1.53 8.01
N GLY A 86 16.70 -0.91 7.72
CA GLY A 86 17.93 -1.63 7.34
C GLY A 86 17.87 -2.22 5.92
N ILE A 87 16.95 -1.78 5.09
CA ILE A 87 16.80 -2.25 3.70
C ILE A 87 17.65 -1.36 2.81
N GLU A 88 18.61 -1.97 2.10
CA GLU A 88 19.44 -1.29 1.11
C GLU A 88 18.77 -1.33 -0.27
N TRP A 89 18.81 -0.22 -0.98
CA TRP A 89 18.18 -0.06 -2.29
C TRP A 89 19.01 0.82 -3.22
N MET A 90 18.92 0.55 -4.52
CA MET A 90 19.45 1.42 -5.59
C MET A 90 18.39 2.40 -6.07
N ARG A 91 17.17 1.93 -6.17
CA ARG A 91 15.97 2.71 -6.55
C ARG A 91 14.82 2.27 -5.66
N CYS A 92 14.00 3.22 -5.27
CA CYS A 92 12.74 2.93 -4.60
C CYS A 92 11.66 3.90 -5.06
N GLY A 93 10.43 3.47 -4.95
CA GLY A 93 9.25 4.24 -5.27
C GLY A 93 8.07 3.78 -4.44
N GLU A 94 7.03 4.59 -4.42
CA GLU A 94 5.83 4.32 -3.63
C GLU A 94 4.59 4.75 -4.37
N ASN A 95 3.57 3.90 -4.38
CA ASN A 95 2.21 4.26 -4.76
C ASN A 95 1.33 4.23 -3.52
N LEU A 96 0.49 5.23 -3.38
CA LEU A 96 -0.46 5.35 -2.28
C LEU A 96 -1.89 5.38 -2.84
N PHE A 97 -2.80 4.78 -2.10
CA PHE A 97 -4.23 4.85 -2.36
C PHE A 97 -4.99 5.01 -1.05
N MET A 98 -6.00 5.83 -1.07
CA MET A 98 -6.94 6.01 0.05
C MET A 98 -8.35 6.11 -0.52
N GLU A 99 -9.27 5.34 0.03
CA GLU A 99 -10.66 5.36 -0.35
C GLU A 99 -11.56 5.01 0.83
N LYS A 100 -12.79 5.51 0.80
CA LYS A 100 -13.80 5.25 1.80
C LYS A 100 -15.14 4.89 1.15
N GLY A 101 -15.78 3.85 1.68
CA GLY A 101 -17.11 3.46 1.22
C GLY A 101 -17.14 2.31 0.22
N TRP A 102 -16.00 1.70 -0.09
CA TRP A 102 -15.89 0.55 -0.98
C TRP A 102 -15.48 -0.70 -0.19
N GLU A 103 -16.08 -1.84 -0.55
CA GLU A 103 -15.79 -3.11 0.14
C GLU A 103 -14.55 -3.81 -0.42
N ASP A 104 -14.20 -3.57 -1.70
CA ASP A 104 -13.04 -4.19 -2.35
C ASP A 104 -11.94 -3.16 -2.69
N PRO A 105 -10.92 -3.01 -1.85
CA PRO A 105 -9.81 -2.10 -2.11
C PRO A 105 -8.88 -2.58 -3.23
N VAL A 106 -8.93 -3.85 -3.62
CA VAL A 106 -8.01 -4.46 -4.59
C VAL A 106 -8.17 -3.83 -5.97
N ASN A 107 -9.39 -3.89 -6.50
CA ASN A 107 -9.63 -3.38 -7.85
C ASN A 107 -9.50 -1.85 -7.89
N PHE A 108 -9.99 -1.15 -6.88
CA PHE A 108 -9.94 0.32 -6.87
C PHE A 108 -8.53 0.86 -6.75
N ALA A 109 -7.66 0.30 -5.92
CA ALA A 109 -6.26 0.73 -5.83
C ALA A 109 -5.54 0.56 -7.18
N VAL A 110 -5.70 -0.59 -7.82
CA VAL A 110 -5.05 -0.89 -9.11
C VAL A 110 -5.55 0.04 -10.21
N VAL A 111 -6.88 0.24 -10.31
CA VAL A 111 -7.48 1.14 -11.30
C VAL A 111 -7.05 2.58 -11.06
N PHE A 112 -7.06 3.06 -9.82
CA PHE A 112 -6.61 4.40 -9.47
C PHE A 112 -5.17 4.65 -9.88
N TRP A 113 -4.26 3.70 -9.56
CA TRP A 113 -2.86 3.83 -9.94
C TRP A 113 -2.65 3.75 -11.45
N TRP A 114 -3.45 2.96 -12.15
CA TRP A 114 -3.38 2.84 -13.61
C TRP A 114 -3.71 4.16 -14.33
N TYR A 115 -4.73 4.86 -13.87
CA TYR A 115 -5.16 6.12 -14.50
C TYR A 115 -4.42 7.36 -14.01
N SER A 116 -3.47 7.23 -13.10
CA SER A 116 -2.58 8.30 -12.65
C SER A 116 -1.20 8.14 -13.25
N ASP A 117 -0.72 9.11 -14.02
CA ASP A 117 0.54 9.01 -14.76
C ASP A 117 1.73 8.65 -13.87
N GLY A 118 1.92 9.35 -12.75
CA GLY A 118 3.03 9.07 -11.83
C GLY A 118 2.95 7.69 -11.17
N HIS A 119 1.73 7.25 -10.80
CA HIS A 119 1.56 5.90 -10.25
C HIS A 119 1.77 4.83 -11.32
N ARG A 120 1.25 5.02 -12.52
CA ARG A 120 1.43 4.10 -13.65
C ARG A 120 2.89 3.98 -14.06
N GLU A 121 3.65 5.08 -14.03
CA GLU A 121 5.09 5.06 -14.27
C GLU A 121 5.79 4.12 -13.27
N ASN A 122 5.46 4.17 -12.00
CA ASN A 122 5.98 3.22 -11.01
C ASN A 122 5.56 1.78 -11.31
N LEU A 123 4.29 1.55 -11.69
CA LEU A 123 3.79 0.22 -12.01
C LEU A 123 4.58 -0.45 -13.14
N LEU A 124 4.95 0.31 -14.16
CA LEU A 124 5.58 -0.20 -15.38
C LEU A 124 7.10 -0.05 -15.40
N ASN A 125 7.71 0.61 -14.42
CA ASN A 125 9.15 0.86 -14.40
C ASN A 125 9.95 -0.45 -14.43
N PRO A 126 10.73 -0.73 -15.49
CA PRO A 126 11.49 -1.96 -15.61
C PRO A 126 12.69 -2.03 -14.67
N ALA A 127 13.09 -0.90 -14.09
CA ALA A 127 14.19 -0.86 -13.14
C ALA A 127 13.82 -1.41 -11.76
N TYR A 128 12.53 -1.54 -11.43
CA TYR A 128 12.12 -2.19 -10.20
C TYR A 128 12.07 -3.71 -10.38
N THR A 129 12.61 -4.44 -9.41
CA THR A 129 12.68 -5.90 -9.39
C THR A 129 11.96 -6.54 -8.22
N GLN A 130 11.66 -5.75 -7.19
CA GLN A 130 10.92 -6.17 -6.00
C GLN A 130 9.83 -5.18 -5.67
N SER A 131 8.75 -5.69 -5.10
CA SER A 131 7.66 -4.87 -4.57
C SER A 131 6.91 -5.63 -3.50
N ALA A 132 6.15 -4.90 -2.72
CA ALA A 132 5.10 -5.45 -1.87
C ALA A 132 4.03 -4.40 -1.59
N VAL A 133 2.90 -4.87 -1.11
CA VAL A 133 1.74 -4.07 -0.77
C VAL A 133 1.42 -4.27 0.71
N GLY A 134 1.01 -3.23 1.37
CA GLY A 134 0.46 -3.25 2.72
C GLY A 134 -0.80 -2.41 2.80
N LEU A 135 -1.78 -2.87 3.59
CA LEU A 135 -3.05 -2.17 3.78
C LEU A 135 -3.31 -1.96 5.27
N ALA A 136 -4.18 -1.01 5.54
CA ALA A 136 -4.84 -0.86 6.83
C ALA A 136 -6.20 -0.22 6.61
N GLN A 137 -7.19 -0.59 7.44
CA GLN A 137 -8.51 0.00 7.43
C GLN A 137 -8.74 0.81 8.70
N GLY A 138 -9.19 2.04 8.54
CA GLY A 138 -9.62 2.87 9.67
C GLY A 138 -10.96 2.44 10.24
N THR A 139 -11.23 2.78 11.49
CA THR A 139 -12.52 2.51 12.16
C THR A 139 -13.71 3.19 11.49
N ASP A 140 -13.45 4.17 10.64
CA ASP A 140 -14.43 4.85 9.79
C ASP A 140 -14.66 4.16 8.44
N GLY A 141 -14.03 2.99 8.22
CA GLY A 141 -14.12 2.21 7.00
C GLY A 141 -13.20 2.68 5.86
N ALA A 142 -12.38 3.71 6.08
CA ALA A 142 -11.44 4.18 5.07
C ALA A 142 -10.28 3.19 4.90
N TRP A 143 -9.98 2.84 3.64
CA TRP A 143 -8.84 2.02 3.26
C TRP A 143 -7.61 2.89 2.99
N PHE A 144 -6.47 2.43 3.46
CA PHE A 144 -5.16 2.98 3.12
C PHE A 144 -4.30 1.85 2.57
N VAL A 145 -3.84 2.02 1.35
CA VAL A 145 -3.03 1.03 0.64
C VAL A 145 -1.72 1.68 0.24
N THR A 146 -0.63 1.02 0.59
CA THR A 146 0.73 1.43 0.24
C THR A 146 1.36 0.33 -0.58
N GLN A 147 1.89 0.65 -1.76
CA GLN A 147 2.78 -0.22 -2.51
C GLN A 147 4.18 0.38 -2.52
N ILE A 148 5.18 -0.42 -2.19
CA ILE A 148 6.59 -0.04 -2.27
C ILE A 148 7.26 -0.85 -3.37
N PHE A 149 8.03 -0.15 -4.21
CA PHE A 149 8.86 -0.72 -5.26
C PHE A 149 10.33 -0.55 -4.93
N MET A 150 11.17 -1.47 -5.35
CA MET A 150 12.60 -1.40 -5.09
C MET A 150 13.40 -2.19 -6.14
N SER A 151 14.63 -1.73 -6.38
CA SER A 151 15.72 -2.55 -6.89
C SER A 151 16.84 -2.58 -5.84
N PRO A 152 17.27 -3.78 -5.42
CA PRO A 152 18.37 -3.91 -4.46
C PRO A 152 19.71 -3.55 -5.12
N PRO A 153 20.74 -3.22 -4.32
CA PRO A 153 22.10 -3.11 -4.83
C PRO A 153 22.56 -4.43 -5.48
N PRO A 154 23.46 -4.38 -6.47
CA PRO A 154 24.10 -5.57 -6.97
C PRO A 154 24.81 -6.34 -5.84
N PRO A 155 24.97 -7.68 -5.95
CA PRO A 155 25.68 -8.46 -4.97
C PRO A 155 27.10 -7.90 -4.70
N GLY A 156 27.45 -7.72 -3.41
CA GLY A 156 28.76 -7.19 -3.01
C GLY A 156 28.89 -5.67 -2.99
N VAL A 157 27.88 -4.94 -3.46
CA VAL A 157 27.83 -3.47 -3.38
C VAL A 157 27.10 -3.05 -2.11
N ARG A 158 27.80 -2.34 -1.23
CA ARG A 158 27.16 -1.68 -0.06
C ARG A 158 26.91 -0.22 -0.40
N MET A 159 25.68 0.24 -0.16
CA MET A 159 25.35 1.65 -0.31
C MET A 159 26.00 2.45 0.83
N LYS A 160 26.70 3.55 0.50
CA LYS A 160 27.21 4.46 1.52
C LYS A 160 26.01 5.06 2.27
N ARG A 161 26.05 4.93 3.57
CA ARG A 161 25.06 5.51 4.49
C ARG A 161 25.17 7.02 4.53
#